data_91b9ec1040f5dd7a0551662f3ca9407a
#
_entry.id   91b9ec1040f5dd7a0551662f3ca9407a
#
_cell.length_a   1.000
_cell.length_b   1.000
_cell.length_c   1.000
_cell.angle_alpha   90.00
_cell.angle_beta   90.00
_cell.angle_gamma   90.00
#
_symmetry.space_group_name_H-M   'P 1'
#
loop_
_entity.id
_entity.type
_entity.pdbx_description
1 polymer ?
#
loop_
_entity_poly.entity_id
_entity_poly.type
_entity_poly.pdbx_seq_one_letter_code
_entity_poly.pdbx_strand_id
1 'polypeptide(L)'
;MRDERESYEILERALNAARTDEVDAAFISVDHNITRFANSQIIQNMSEESASLTLRVILDGAMGVATTTGFDDEEIERTASLAREAAKHSNPVVGFKGLYRDDTVILSREDGEGPPPSGAAVANRTGSFAVSAAQDDTVPAPIEKARALRAMFDRHAVQFAGAYATGSASVACGNSHGVRRYATMTDADATVIAIAEKGSGYATRRARSAADVDVASLGGEATTKATLAEDHIEDLDPGAYDVILEPPCLAEVFDWMNMIAFTGQSFEDGSSFFVGNLGKRILGENFTLLDDALDPSFLPFPFDIEGMPKRVVALVENGVIRTPTLDKAWADRLGLEPTASAWHLGSPEHGAAFHLSMAGGDTTREEMIASTKLGIWITRFNYVNGLLEPKTALMTGTTRDGTFLIRDGKVAARLPNLRWTQSMVEAFSNIESLSRERHTVGTWYNMFGGTLAPVVKIRGWNITGRSP
;
A
#
# COMPACT_ATOMS: atom_id res chain seq x y z
N MET A 1 11.64 4.88 19.01
CA MET A 1 12.28 4.37 17.78
C MET A 1 13.78 4.18 18.02
N ARG A 2 14.38 3.07 17.55
CA ARG A 2 15.82 2.79 17.74
C ARG A 2 16.64 3.42 16.62
N ASP A 3 17.85 3.88 16.97
CA ASP A 3 18.77 4.48 16.00
C ASP A 3 19.47 3.44 15.12
N GLU A 4 20.19 3.90 14.10
CA GLU A 4 20.88 3.05 13.12
C GLU A 4 21.91 2.14 13.79
N ARG A 5 22.70 2.69 14.73
CA ARG A 5 23.76 1.94 15.41
C ARG A 5 23.18 0.80 16.25
N GLU A 6 22.19 1.09 17.08
CA GLU A 6 21.52 0.09 17.92
C GLU A 6 20.85 -0.99 17.08
N SER A 7 20.22 -0.60 15.97
CA SER A 7 19.57 -1.52 15.04
C SER A 7 20.58 -2.46 14.39
N TYR A 8 21.74 -1.95 13.97
CA TYR A 8 22.81 -2.80 13.41
C TYR A 8 23.47 -3.70 14.48
N GLU A 9 23.66 -3.23 15.71
CA GLU A 9 24.17 -4.06 16.80
C GLU A 9 23.26 -5.28 17.07
N ILE A 10 21.94 -5.10 17.02
CA ILE A 10 20.96 -6.19 17.16
C ILE A 10 21.05 -7.14 15.96
N LEU A 11 21.08 -6.61 14.73
CA LEU A 11 21.20 -7.42 13.51
C LEU A 11 22.48 -8.27 13.49
N GLU A 12 23.64 -7.69 13.81
CA GLU A 12 24.92 -8.42 13.82
C GLU A 12 24.90 -9.57 14.83
N ARG A 13 24.36 -9.33 16.02
CA ARG A 13 24.20 -10.40 17.03
C ARG A 13 23.28 -11.49 16.52
N ALA A 14 22.19 -11.15 15.86
CA ALA A 14 21.24 -12.12 15.30
C ALA A 14 21.85 -12.96 14.16
N LEU A 15 22.54 -12.33 13.21
CA LEU A 15 23.21 -13.02 12.13
C LEU A 15 24.31 -13.96 12.64
N ASN A 16 25.08 -13.53 13.64
CA ASN A 16 26.14 -14.36 14.25
C ASN A 16 25.55 -15.54 15.05
N ALA A 17 24.42 -15.35 15.76
CA ALA A 17 23.76 -16.40 16.51
C ALA A 17 23.18 -17.51 15.61
N ALA A 18 22.87 -17.21 14.36
CA ALA A 18 22.33 -18.19 13.41
C ALA A 18 23.31 -19.33 13.08
N ARG A 19 24.62 -19.09 13.15
CA ARG A 19 25.69 -20.11 12.92
C ARG A 19 25.47 -20.92 11.65
N THR A 20 25.13 -20.24 10.55
CA THR A 20 24.91 -20.82 9.24
C THR A 20 25.44 -19.89 8.16
N ASP A 21 25.77 -20.44 6.99
CA ASP A 21 26.31 -19.69 5.87
C ASP A 21 25.25 -18.84 5.15
N GLU A 22 23.98 -19.21 5.26
CA GLU A 22 22.87 -18.47 4.68
C GLU A 22 21.83 -18.08 5.73
N VAL A 23 21.81 -16.82 6.09
CA VAL A 23 20.85 -16.21 7.02
C VAL A 23 20.61 -14.76 6.64
N ASP A 24 19.39 -14.32 6.78
CA ASP A 24 19.02 -12.91 6.80
C ASP A 24 18.19 -12.57 8.04
N ALA A 25 18.19 -11.29 8.35
CA ALA A 25 17.47 -10.76 9.51
C ALA A 25 16.89 -9.40 9.19
N ALA A 26 15.74 -9.12 9.77
CA ALA A 26 15.07 -7.83 9.72
C ALA A 26 14.69 -7.40 11.13
N PHE A 27 15.07 -6.18 11.48
CA PHE A 27 14.70 -5.52 12.71
C PHE A 27 13.81 -4.31 12.38
N ILE A 28 12.60 -4.28 12.94
CA ILE A 28 11.62 -3.23 12.72
C ILE A 28 11.26 -2.63 14.07
N SER A 29 11.34 -1.29 14.20
CA SER A 29 10.88 -0.55 15.38
C SER A 29 9.87 0.49 14.94
N VAL A 30 8.71 0.52 15.60
CA VAL A 30 7.59 1.39 15.28
C VAL A 30 7.17 2.15 16.51
N ASP A 31 6.95 3.46 16.35
CA ASP A 31 6.28 4.34 17.31
C ASP A 31 5.00 4.85 16.62
N HIS A 32 3.86 4.48 17.16
CA HIS A 32 2.56 4.79 16.56
C HIS A 32 1.64 5.43 17.57
N ASN A 33 1.01 6.52 17.15
CA ASN A 33 0.05 7.25 17.97
C ASN A 33 -1.26 7.43 17.24
N ILE A 34 -2.36 6.93 17.80
CA ILE A 34 -3.70 7.03 17.22
C ILE A 34 -4.66 7.75 18.16
N THR A 35 -5.38 8.73 17.63
CA THR A 35 -6.48 9.42 18.29
C THR A 35 -7.78 9.04 17.58
N ARG A 36 -8.66 8.33 18.27
CA ARG A 36 -10.00 7.94 17.74
C ARG A 36 -11.08 8.85 18.29
N PHE A 37 -12.05 9.14 17.47
CA PHE A 37 -13.17 9.98 17.83
C PHE A 37 -14.51 9.43 17.30
N ALA A 38 -15.57 9.68 18.05
CA ALA A 38 -16.96 9.39 17.67
C ALA A 38 -17.88 10.42 18.32
N ASN A 39 -19.03 10.69 17.68
CA ASN A 39 -20.00 11.70 18.14
C ASN A 39 -19.35 13.06 18.43
N SER A 40 -18.39 13.46 17.59
CA SER A 40 -17.59 14.69 17.76
C SER A 40 -16.89 14.80 19.12
N GLN A 41 -16.45 13.66 19.66
CA GLN A 41 -15.69 13.59 20.91
C GLN A 41 -14.50 12.64 20.74
N ILE A 42 -13.35 12.99 21.30
CA ILE A 42 -12.23 12.08 21.38
C ILE A 42 -12.56 11.00 22.40
N ILE A 43 -12.57 9.74 21.93
CA ILE A 43 -12.93 8.56 22.75
C ILE A 43 -11.71 7.74 23.16
N GLN A 44 -10.60 7.86 22.39
CA GLN A 44 -9.37 7.14 22.68
C GLN A 44 -8.17 7.92 22.14
N ASN A 45 -7.10 7.93 22.93
CA ASN A 45 -5.78 8.34 22.49
C ASN A 45 -4.80 7.28 22.98
N MET A 46 -4.09 6.65 22.05
CA MET A 46 -3.17 5.55 22.34
C MET A 46 -1.82 5.86 21.70
N SER A 47 -0.77 5.59 22.43
CA SER A 47 0.60 5.59 21.93
C SER A 47 1.18 4.20 22.17
N GLU A 48 1.80 3.64 21.15
CA GLU A 48 2.38 2.31 21.19
C GLU A 48 3.78 2.35 20.60
N GLU A 49 4.75 1.86 21.36
CA GLU A 49 6.09 1.56 20.85
C GLU A 49 6.23 0.05 20.75
N SER A 50 6.63 -0.45 19.59
CA SER A 50 6.87 -1.86 19.36
C SER A 50 8.15 -2.06 18.57
N ALA A 51 8.80 -3.21 18.79
CA ALA A 51 9.92 -3.63 17.97
C ALA A 51 9.94 -5.14 17.83
N SER A 52 10.40 -5.60 16.68
CA SER A 52 10.53 -7.03 16.39
C SER A 52 11.81 -7.33 15.60
N LEU A 53 12.40 -8.48 15.88
CA LEU A 53 13.50 -9.06 15.15
C LEU A 53 13.04 -10.37 14.53
N THR A 54 13.11 -10.47 13.21
CA THR A 54 12.83 -11.70 12.46
C THR A 54 14.11 -12.22 11.86
N LEU A 55 14.41 -13.50 12.06
CA LEU A 55 15.49 -14.23 11.40
C LEU A 55 14.90 -15.27 10.44
N ARG A 56 15.50 -15.37 9.26
CA ARG A 56 15.29 -16.45 8.30
C ARG A 56 16.60 -17.18 8.08
N VAL A 57 16.61 -18.45 8.39
CA VAL A 57 17.76 -19.36 8.21
C VAL A 57 17.48 -20.29 7.05
N ILE A 58 18.49 -20.54 6.23
CA ILE A 58 18.40 -21.42 5.07
C ILE A 58 19.39 -22.56 5.27
N LEU A 59 18.88 -23.80 5.24
CA LEU A 59 19.65 -25.05 5.34
C LEU A 59 19.29 -25.92 4.15
N ASP A 60 20.26 -26.24 3.29
CA ASP A 60 20.04 -27.09 2.11
C ASP A 60 18.84 -26.67 1.25
N GLY A 61 18.63 -25.35 1.13
CA GLY A 61 17.52 -24.75 0.39
C GLY A 61 16.17 -24.73 1.13
N ALA A 62 16.08 -25.31 2.34
CA ALA A 62 14.90 -25.21 3.18
C ALA A 62 14.98 -23.98 4.07
N MET A 63 13.87 -23.27 4.22
CA MET A 63 13.78 -22.03 4.98
C MET A 63 13.10 -22.25 6.33
N GLY A 64 13.68 -21.68 7.38
CA GLY A 64 13.07 -21.60 8.69
C GLY A 64 13.10 -20.20 9.24
N VAL A 65 12.01 -19.75 9.82
CA VAL A 65 11.83 -18.38 10.31
C VAL A 65 11.41 -18.37 11.75
N ALA A 66 11.95 -17.43 12.52
CA ALA A 66 11.52 -17.14 13.86
C ALA A 66 11.56 -15.62 14.14
N THR A 67 10.62 -15.16 14.94
CA THR A 67 10.50 -13.75 15.33
C THR A 67 10.48 -13.62 16.85
N THR A 68 11.11 -12.55 17.35
CA THR A 68 11.10 -12.19 18.77
C THR A 68 10.90 -10.71 18.98
N THR A 69 10.42 -10.35 20.16
CA THR A 69 10.37 -8.95 20.66
C THR A 69 11.36 -8.71 21.81
N GLY A 70 12.17 -9.73 22.18
CA GLY A 70 13.27 -9.63 23.11
C GLY A 70 14.61 -9.53 22.39
N PHE A 71 15.53 -8.67 22.85
CA PHE A 71 16.76 -8.34 22.12
C PHE A 71 18.02 -8.55 22.96
N ASP A 72 17.92 -9.23 24.11
CA ASP A 72 19.09 -9.73 24.84
C ASP A 72 19.70 -10.97 24.14
N ASP A 73 20.90 -11.36 24.58
CA ASP A 73 21.65 -12.44 23.91
C ASP A 73 20.94 -13.80 24.03
N GLU A 74 20.24 -14.07 25.14
CA GLU A 74 19.50 -15.32 25.36
C GLU A 74 18.31 -15.44 24.39
N GLU A 75 17.51 -14.38 24.25
CA GLU A 75 16.37 -14.35 23.34
C GLU A 75 16.78 -14.41 21.86
N ILE A 76 17.87 -13.73 21.48
CA ILE A 76 18.42 -13.78 20.12
C ILE A 76 18.91 -15.19 19.80
N GLU A 77 19.69 -15.83 20.70
CA GLU A 77 20.19 -17.19 20.48
C GLU A 77 19.04 -18.21 20.42
N ARG A 78 18.02 -18.06 21.28
CA ARG A 78 16.81 -18.88 21.24
C ARG A 78 16.07 -18.73 19.92
N THR A 79 15.90 -17.51 19.44
CA THR A 79 15.24 -17.23 18.16
C THR A 79 16.00 -17.81 16.98
N ALA A 80 17.32 -17.66 16.96
CA ALA A 80 18.18 -18.27 15.96
C ALA A 80 18.10 -19.81 15.98
N SER A 81 18.04 -20.41 17.17
CA SER A 81 17.85 -21.86 17.32
C SER A 81 16.50 -22.32 16.77
N LEU A 82 15.42 -21.59 17.06
CA LEU A 82 14.09 -21.90 16.53
C LEU A 82 14.03 -21.79 15.00
N ALA A 83 14.65 -20.77 14.42
CA ALA A 83 14.73 -20.63 12.97
C ALA A 83 15.50 -21.81 12.33
N ARG A 84 16.65 -22.22 12.93
CA ARG A 84 17.38 -23.40 12.45
C ARG A 84 16.56 -24.69 12.55
N GLU A 85 15.86 -24.92 13.65
CA GLU A 85 15.01 -26.10 13.81
C GLU A 85 13.85 -26.08 12.81
N ALA A 86 13.22 -24.94 12.59
CA ALA A 86 12.19 -24.77 11.56
C ALA A 86 12.73 -25.13 10.16
N ALA A 87 13.92 -24.67 9.80
CA ALA A 87 14.55 -25.00 8.52
C ALA A 87 14.81 -26.49 8.34
N LYS A 88 15.26 -27.21 9.40
CA LYS A 88 15.48 -28.67 9.36
C LYS A 88 14.21 -29.48 9.09
N HIS A 89 13.05 -28.93 9.44
CA HIS A 89 11.76 -29.60 9.29
C HIS A 89 10.94 -29.07 8.09
N SER A 90 11.47 -28.10 7.36
CA SER A 90 10.85 -27.55 6.16
C SER A 90 11.35 -28.27 4.90
N ASN A 91 10.56 -28.24 3.86
CA ASN A 91 11.00 -28.70 2.54
C ASN A 91 11.84 -27.60 1.86
N PRO A 92 12.85 -27.99 1.05
CA PRO A 92 13.56 -27.06 0.21
C PRO A 92 12.62 -26.24 -0.69
N VAL A 93 12.85 -24.93 -0.79
CA VAL A 93 12.09 -24.07 -1.67
C VAL A 93 12.52 -24.30 -3.12
N VAL A 94 11.59 -24.75 -3.93
CA VAL A 94 11.85 -25.14 -5.33
C VAL A 94 12.39 -23.94 -6.12
N GLY A 95 13.52 -24.12 -6.76
CA GLY A 95 14.14 -23.13 -7.66
C GLY A 95 14.90 -22.01 -6.94
N PHE A 96 14.88 -21.92 -5.62
CA PHE A 96 15.61 -20.91 -4.85
C PHE A 96 17.13 -21.05 -5.04
N LYS A 97 17.82 -19.93 -5.35
CA LYS A 97 19.24 -19.89 -5.69
C LYS A 97 20.10 -19.20 -4.62
N GLY A 98 19.54 -18.92 -3.45
CA GLY A 98 20.22 -18.24 -2.35
C GLY A 98 19.72 -16.81 -2.13
N LEU A 99 20.17 -16.23 -1.02
CA LEU A 99 19.82 -14.87 -0.61
C LEU A 99 20.31 -13.81 -1.59
N TYR A 100 19.67 -12.64 -1.52
CA TYR A 100 20.11 -11.48 -2.28
C TYR A 100 21.56 -11.12 -1.96
N ARG A 101 22.34 -10.81 -3.01
CA ARG A 101 23.72 -10.32 -2.93
C ARG A 101 23.82 -8.96 -3.62
N ASP A 102 24.52 -8.05 -2.99
CA ASP A 102 24.77 -6.73 -3.58
C ASP A 102 26.08 -6.81 -4.38
N ASP A 103 25.99 -7.22 -5.64
CA ASP A 103 27.17 -7.39 -6.51
C ASP A 103 27.88 -6.05 -6.79
N THR A 104 27.28 -4.91 -6.45
CA THR A 104 27.89 -3.59 -6.62
C THR A 104 28.98 -3.28 -5.60
N VAL A 105 29.03 -4.01 -4.48
CA VAL A 105 30.04 -3.83 -3.43
C VAL A 105 31.41 -4.45 -3.82
N ILE A 106 31.44 -5.39 -4.76
CA ILE A 106 32.66 -6.11 -5.15
C ILE A 106 33.56 -5.24 -6.07
N LEU A 107 32.99 -4.27 -6.78
CA LEU A 107 33.76 -3.40 -7.71
C LEU A 107 34.48 -2.23 -7.05
N SER A 108 34.39 -2.04 -5.75
CA SER A 108 35.03 -0.94 -5.03
C SER A 108 36.34 -1.32 -4.28
N ARG A 109 36.81 -2.57 -4.40
CA ARG A 109 37.96 -3.06 -3.63
C ARG A 109 39.23 -3.43 -4.39
N GLU A 110 39.20 -3.45 -5.73
CA GLU A 110 40.45 -3.65 -6.49
C GLU A 110 40.55 -2.67 -7.68
N ASP A 111 41.63 -1.94 -7.67
CA ASP A 111 42.25 -1.18 -8.76
C ASP A 111 41.66 0.17 -9.15
N GLY A 112 42.41 1.20 -8.67
CA GLY A 112 42.39 2.52 -9.27
C GLY A 112 42.88 2.46 -10.72
N GLU A 113 42.11 3.12 -11.58
CA GLU A 113 42.48 3.90 -12.76
C GLU A 113 41.47 3.77 -13.90
N GLY A 114 40.92 4.90 -14.33
CA GLY A 114 40.30 5.11 -15.64
C GLY A 114 38.84 5.49 -15.66
N PRO A 115 38.46 6.58 -16.35
CA PRO A 115 37.06 6.98 -16.48
C PRO A 115 36.33 6.09 -17.49
N PRO A 116 35.00 5.83 -17.27
CA PRO A 116 34.19 5.01 -18.17
C PRO A 116 33.84 5.74 -19.47
N PRO A 117 33.64 5.01 -20.58
CA PRO A 117 33.23 5.60 -21.85
C PRO A 117 31.79 6.11 -21.84
N SER A 118 31.59 7.24 -22.49
CA SER A 118 30.31 7.90 -22.68
C SER A 118 29.33 7.07 -23.50
N GLY A 119 28.12 6.87 -22.96
CA GLY A 119 26.98 6.34 -23.74
C GLY A 119 25.87 5.82 -22.85
N ALA A 120 24.76 6.55 -22.78
CA ALA A 120 23.46 6.19 -22.19
C ALA A 120 23.47 5.82 -20.70
N ALA A 121 23.55 6.82 -19.84
CA ALA A 121 23.39 6.68 -18.40
C ALA A 121 21.91 6.68 -18.03
N VAL A 122 21.33 5.51 -17.81
CA VAL A 122 20.33 5.34 -16.76
C VAL A 122 21.14 5.44 -15.46
N ALA A 123 20.93 6.52 -14.70
CA ALA A 123 21.69 6.83 -13.51
C ALA A 123 21.45 5.75 -12.43
N ASN A 124 22.37 4.78 -12.33
CA ASN A 124 22.57 3.98 -11.13
C ASN A 124 23.12 4.92 -10.05
N ARG A 125 22.22 5.52 -9.27
CA ARG A 125 22.60 6.17 -8.01
C ARG A 125 22.70 5.10 -6.92
N THR A 126 23.82 4.36 -6.93
CA THR A 126 24.31 3.66 -5.75
C THR A 126 25.03 4.66 -4.86
N GLY A 127 24.26 5.44 -4.13
CA GLY A 127 24.74 6.21 -2.99
C GLY A 127 23.99 5.69 -1.78
N SER A 128 24.63 5.65 -0.63
CA SER A 128 23.97 5.59 0.65
C SER A 128 22.86 6.65 0.66
N PHE A 129 21.66 6.26 0.27
CA PHE A 129 20.46 7.06 0.47
C PHE A 129 20.14 6.96 1.96
N ALA A 130 20.88 7.72 2.78
CA ALA A 130 20.23 8.29 3.93
C ALA A 130 19.12 9.17 3.35
N VAL A 131 17.95 8.59 3.11
CA VAL A 131 16.74 9.36 3.03
C VAL A 131 16.59 9.92 4.43
N SER A 132 17.19 11.08 4.65
CA SER A 132 17.01 11.94 5.82
C SER A 132 15.57 12.46 5.80
N ALA A 133 14.62 11.54 5.74
CA ALA A 133 13.20 11.84 5.70
C ALA A 133 12.63 12.13 7.10
N ALA A 134 13.35 11.73 8.15
CA ALA A 134 12.83 11.82 9.52
C ALA A 134 13.34 13.01 10.32
N GLN A 135 14.26 13.83 9.80
CA GLN A 135 14.87 14.90 10.62
C GLN A 135 14.02 16.16 10.76
N ASP A 136 13.05 16.39 9.85
CA ASP A 136 12.20 17.61 9.90
C ASP A 136 10.69 17.33 10.07
N ASP A 137 10.26 16.06 10.02
CA ASP A 137 8.85 15.74 10.19
C ASP A 137 8.55 15.50 11.67
N THR A 138 8.19 16.54 12.38
CA THR A 138 7.72 16.44 13.77
C THR A 138 6.41 15.68 13.83
N VAL A 139 6.41 14.53 14.50
CA VAL A 139 5.16 13.86 14.89
C VAL A 139 4.43 14.78 15.87
N PRO A 140 3.23 15.30 15.54
CA PRO A 140 2.54 16.26 16.41
C PRO A 140 2.21 15.60 17.73
N ALA A 141 2.42 16.35 18.82
CA ALA A 141 2.05 15.89 20.13
C ALA A 141 0.55 15.56 20.19
N PRO A 142 0.12 14.58 21.01
CA PRO A 142 -1.28 14.21 21.15
C PRO A 142 -2.22 15.39 21.40
N ILE A 143 -1.73 16.40 22.15
CA ILE A 143 -2.50 17.63 22.42
C ILE A 143 -2.75 18.47 21.17
N GLU A 144 -1.82 18.49 20.21
CA GLU A 144 -1.95 19.24 18.96
C GLU A 144 -2.97 18.57 18.04
N LYS A 145 -2.93 17.24 17.93
CA LYS A 145 -3.97 16.45 17.23
C LYS A 145 -5.35 16.68 17.84
N ALA A 146 -5.45 16.65 19.17
CA ALA A 146 -6.71 16.88 19.87
C ALA A 146 -7.26 18.30 19.61
N ARG A 147 -6.39 19.32 19.55
CA ARG A 147 -6.79 20.70 19.21
C ARG A 147 -7.29 20.81 17.78
N ALA A 148 -6.59 20.18 16.81
CA ALA A 148 -7.00 20.19 15.41
C ALA A 148 -8.36 19.51 15.22
N LEU A 149 -8.57 18.34 15.84
CA LEU A 149 -9.85 17.64 15.81
C LEU A 149 -10.96 18.46 16.47
N ARG A 150 -10.71 19.08 17.63
CA ARG A 150 -11.69 19.92 18.29
C ARG A 150 -12.11 21.11 17.43
N ALA A 151 -11.14 21.77 16.80
CA ALA A 151 -11.43 22.88 15.88
C ALA A 151 -12.26 22.43 14.67
N MET A 152 -12.07 21.20 14.17
CA MET A 152 -12.92 20.59 13.14
C MET A 152 -14.34 20.39 13.66
N PHE A 153 -14.53 19.79 14.83
CA PHE A 153 -15.87 19.55 15.41
C PHE A 153 -16.66 20.84 15.61
N ASP A 154 -16.02 21.88 16.10
CA ASP A 154 -16.67 23.16 16.41
C ASP A 154 -17.09 23.96 15.15
N ARG A 155 -16.57 23.60 13.96
CA ARG A 155 -16.87 24.31 12.70
C ARG A 155 -18.12 23.82 11.96
N HIS A 156 -18.60 22.62 12.28
CA HIS A 156 -19.64 21.97 11.49
C HIS A 156 -20.81 21.48 12.36
N ALA A 157 -22.01 21.59 11.84
CA ALA A 157 -23.25 21.16 12.53
C ALA A 157 -23.57 19.67 12.32
N VAL A 158 -22.54 18.83 12.08
CA VAL A 158 -22.68 17.38 11.89
C VAL A 158 -21.89 16.64 12.96
N GLN A 159 -22.20 15.38 13.16
CA GLN A 159 -21.39 14.54 14.03
C GLN A 159 -20.20 13.95 13.25
N PHE A 160 -19.07 13.80 13.93
CA PHE A 160 -17.90 13.19 13.34
C PHE A 160 -17.50 11.89 14.05
N ALA A 161 -17.05 10.93 13.24
CA ALA A 161 -16.39 9.71 13.68
C ALA A 161 -15.14 9.47 12.84
N GLY A 162 -14.13 8.80 13.38
CA GLY A 162 -12.92 8.49 12.64
C GLY A 162 -11.69 8.31 13.51
N ALA A 163 -10.54 8.45 12.87
CA ALA A 163 -9.24 8.35 13.51
C ALA A 163 -8.23 9.31 12.86
N TYR A 164 -7.30 9.79 13.68
CA TYR A 164 -6.09 10.47 13.21
C TYR A 164 -4.87 9.80 13.84
N ALA A 165 -4.12 9.11 13.00
CA ALA A 165 -2.91 8.41 13.37
C ALA A 165 -1.67 9.17 12.88
N THR A 166 -0.58 9.04 13.62
CA THR A 166 0.76 9.47 13.19
C THR A 166 1.76 8.44 13.67
N GLY A 167 2.81 8.22 12.91
CA GLY A 167 3.80 7.23 13.28
C GLY A 167 5.19 7.55 12.75
N SER A 168 6.14 6.84 13.28
CA SER A 168 7.48 6.71 12.75
C SER A 168 7.94 5.27 12.85
N ALA A 169 8.74 4.83 11.88
CA ALA A 169 9.33 3.50 11.92
C ALA A 169 10.81 3.55 11.50
N SER A 170 11.60 2.65 12.06
CA SER A 170 12.91 2.32 11.55
C SER A 170 12.96 0.86 11.15
N VAL A 171 13.56 0.61 10.00
CA VAL A 171 13.77 -0.73 9.45
C VAL A 171 15.25 -0.92 9.22
N ALA A 172 15.81 -1.96 9.81
CA ALA A 172 17.15 -2.43 9.50
C ALA A 172 17.05 -3.86 8.97
N CYS A 173 17.73 -4.16 7.89
CA CYS A 173 17.84 -5.53 7.40
C CYS A 173 19.28 -5.84 6.92
N GLY A 174 19.62 -7.11 6.95
CA GLY A 174 20.92 -7.58 6.52
C GLY A 174 20.98 -9.09 6.39
N ASN A 175 22.03 -9.58 5.73
CA ASN A 175 22.22 -10.99 5.53
C ASN A 175 23.70 -11.40 5.64
N SER A 176 23.95 -12.71 5.60
CA SER A 176 25.29 -13.30 5.67
C SER A 176 26.20 -12.97 4.49
N HIS A 177 25.66 -12.41 3.39
CA HIS A 177 26.43 -11.96 2.23
C HIS A 177 26.84 -10.49 2.29
N GLY A 178 26.72 -9.85 3.47
CA GLY A 178 27.19 -8.49 3.69
C GLY A 178 26.18 -7.38 3.35
N VAL A 179 24.98 -7.72 2.95
CA VAL A 179 23.91 -6.72 2.79
C VAL A 179 23.60 -6.10 4.15
N ARG A 180 23.60 -4.76 4.20
CA ARG A 180 23.24 -3.96 5.38
C ARG A 180 22.46 -2.75 4.91
N ARG A 181 21.24 -2.60 5.40
CA ARG A 181 20.34 -1.49 5.07
C ARG A 181 19.68 -0.96 6.33
N TYR A 182 19.53 0.35 6.36
CA TYR A 182 18.76 1.04 7.39
C TYR A 182 18.00 2.20 6.76
N ALA A 183 16.75 2.37 7.14
CA ALA A 183 15.95 3.53 6.79
C ALA A 183 14.95 3.84 7.90
N THR A 184 14.59 5.11 7.97
CA THR A 184 13.50 5.60 8.80
C THR A 184 12.41 6.19 7.93
N MET A 185 11.19 6.15 8.42
CA MET A 185 10.04 6.77 7.79
C MET A 185 9.09 7.37 8.83
N THR A 186 8.34 8.35 8.40
CA THR A 186 7.20 8.89 9.14
C THR A 186 5.94 8.78 8.31
N ASP A 187 4.80 8.73 8.96
CA ASP A 187 3.50 8.79 8.30
C ASP A 187 2.46 9.48 9.17
N ALA A 188 1.44 10.00 8.50
CA ALA A 188 0.23 10.50 9.10
C ALA A 188 -0.97 10.02 8.27
N ASP A 189 -1.99 9.53 8.94
CA ASP A 189 -3.22 9.04 8.32
C ASP A 189 -4.44 9.59 9.06
N ALA A 190 -5.35 10.23 8.36
CA ALA A 190 -6.60 10.69 8.92
C ALA A 190 -7.79 10.18 8.10
N THR A 191 -8.74 9.59 8.80
CA THR A 191 -10.04 9.20 8.27
C THR A 191 -11.13 9.92 9.02
N VAL A 192 -12.02 10.60 8.29
CA VAL A 192 -13.13 11.39 8.83
C VAL A 192 -14.43 10.92 8.17
N ILE A 193 -15.39 10.56 9.00
CA ILE A 193 -16.79 10.32 8.62
C ILE A 193 -17.63 11.42 9.23
N ALA A 194 -18.31 12.19 8.40
CA ALA A 194 -19.35 13.13 8.84
C ALA A 194 -20.71 12.44 8.77
N ILE A 195 -21.50 12.60 9.82
CA ILE A 195 -22.84 12.01 9.96
C ILE A 195 -23.84 13.16 10.11
N ALA A 196 -24.64 13.36 9.09
CA ALA A 196 -25.74 14.30 9.04
C ALA A 196 -27.07 13.59 9.38
N GLU A 197 -28.19 14.28 9.29
CA GLU A 197 -29.49 13.73 9.69
C GLU A 197 -29.92 12.54 8.81
N LYS A 198 -29.70 12.64 7.49
CA LYS A 198 -30.15 11.62 6.52
C LYS A 198 -29.00 11.08 5.66
N GLY A 199 -27.77 11.45 5.95
CA GLY A 199 -26.63 11.05 5.16
C GLY A 199 -25.32 10.97 5.92
N SER A 200 -24.34 10.33 5.31
CA SER A 200 -22.98 10.33 5.78
C SER A 200 -22.03 10.66 4.63
N GLY A 201 -20.85 11.17 4.96
CA GLY A 201 -19.79 11.48 4.01
C GLY A 201 -18.45 11.05 4.55
N TYR A 202 -17.54 10.73 3.66
CA TYR A 202 -16.22 10.16 3.96
C TYR A 202 -15.11 10.99 3.32
N ALA A 203 -14.06 11.23 4.08
CA ALA A 203 -12.81 11.77 3.57
C ALA A 203 -11.64 11.10 4.27
N THR A 204 -10.58 10.83 3.55
CA THR A 204 -9.35 10.27 4.10
C THR A 204 -8.12 10.83 3.39
N ARG A 205 -7.01 10.90 4.10
CA ARG A 205 -5.72 11.31 3.56
C ARG A 205 -4.61 10.60 4.32
N ARG A 206 -3.65 10.09 3.57
CA ARG A 206 -2.37 9.65 4.12
C ARG A 206 -1.24 10.47 3.50
N ALA A 207 -0.24 10.79 4.30
CA ALA A 207 0.93 11.52 3.87
C ALA A 207 2.15 11.09 4.67
N ARG A 208 3.34 11.43 4.20
CA ARG A 208 4.58 11.24 4.95
C ARG A 208 4.64 12.15 6.18
N SER A 209 4.22 13.39 6.03
CA SER A 209 4.22 14.37 7.11
C SER A 209 2.81 14.66 7.63
N ALA A 210 2.69 14.82 8.94
CA ALA A 210 1.45 15.28 9.57
C ALA A 210 1.06 16.70 9.14
N ALA A 211 2.02 17.51 8.68
CA ALA A 211 1.75 18.84 8.14
C ALA A 211 0.95 18.81 6.82
N ASP A 212 1.03 17.69 6.10
CA ASP A 212 0.32 17.48 4.84
C ASP A 212 -1.09 16.87 5.03
N VAL A 213 -1.50 16.63 6.28
CA VAL A 213 -2.82 16.08 6.63
C VAL A 213 -3.66 17.16 7.31
N ASP A 214 -4.40 17.93 6.53
CA ASP A 214 -5.33 18.94 7.03
C ASP A 214 -6.68 18.32 7.43
N VAL A 215 -6.82 17.96 8.71
CA VAL A 215 -8.06 17.36 9.23
C VAL A 215 -9.26 18.30 9.14
N ALA A 216 -9.06 19.63 9.15
CA ALA A 216 -10.15 20.59 9.00
C ALA A 216 -10.70 20.59 7.58
N SER A 217 -9.82 20.50 6.58
CA SER A 217 -10.21 20.31 5.18
C SER A 217 -10.95 18.99 4.97
N LEU A 218 -10.44 17.89 5.54
CA LEU A 218 -11.12 16.58 5.49
C LEU A 218 -12.50 16.62 6.15
N GLY A 219 -12.63 17.32 7.28
CA GLY A 219 -13.92 17.53 7.92
C GLY A 219 -14.90 18.29 7.03
N GLY A 220 -14.44 19.34 6.32
CA GLY A 220 -15.23 20.07 5.34
C GLY A 220 -15.66 19.22 4.15
N GLU A 221 -14.74 18.42 3.60
CA GLU A 221 -15.02 17.49 2.50
C GLU A 221 -16.06 16.44 2.92
N ALA A 222 -15.85 15.78 4.07
CA ALA A 222 -16.79 14.80 4.60
C ALA A 222 -18.16 15.40 4.88
N THR A 223 -18.23 16.63 5.44
CA THR A 223 -19.48 17.35 5.69
C THR A 223 -20.21 17.64 4.42
N THR A 224 -19.51 18.15 3.39
CA THR A 224 -20.11 18.42 2.08
C THR A 224 -20.74 17.15 1.49
N LYS A 225 -20.04 16.02 1.55
CA LYS A 225 -20.59 14.73 1.09
C LYS A 225 -21.75 14.25 1.96
N ALA A 226 -21.72 14.48 3.28
CA ALA A 226 -22.79 14.09 4.20
C ALA A 226 -24.11 14.82 3.91
N THR A 227 -24.04 16.11 3.61
CA THR A 227 -25.21 16.98 3.40
C THR A 227 -25.63 17.11 1.94
N LEU A 228 -24.80 16.65 0.98
CA LEU A 228 -25.12 16.73 -0.44
C LEU A 228 -26.36 15.91 -0.79
N ALA A 229 -27.36 16.56 -1.38
CA ALA A 229 -28.63 15.97 -1.79
C ALA A 229 -29.36 15.21 -0.65
N GLU A 230 -29.18 15.64 0.61
CA GLU A 230 -29.70 14.96 1.79
C GLU A 230 -31.24 14.87 1.81
N ASP A 231 -31.92 15.88 1.28
CA ASP A 231 -33.36 15.92 1.19
C ASP A 231 -33.94 15.23 -0.06
N HIS A 232 -33.08 14.73 -0.94
CA HIS A 232 -33.50 14.10 -2.19
C HIS A 232 -32.88 12.71 -2.31
N ILE A 233 -33.59 11.69 -1.80
CA ILE A 233 -33.16 10.29 -1.83
C ILE A 233 -33.96 9.58 -2.91
N GLU A 234 -33.26 8.93 -3.84
CA GLU A 234 -33.84 8.10 -4.87
C GLU A 234 -33.38 6.64 -4.75
N ASP A 235 -34.17 5.73 -5.26
CA ASP A 235 -33.81 4.35 -5.45
C ASP A 235 -33.19 4.13 -6.85
N LEU A 236 -32.36 3.11 -6.98
CA LEU A 236 -31.76 2.72 -8.24
C LEU A 236 -31.97 1.21 -8.47
N ASP A 237 -32.47 0.87 -9.66
CA ASP A 237 -32.58 -0.53 -10.05
C ASP A 237 -31.21 -1.15 -10.34
N PRO A 238 -31.03 -2.48 -10.13
CA PRO A 238 -29.86 -3.19 -10.59
C PRO A 238 -29.62 -3.01 -12.10
N GLY A 239 -28.37 -2.89 -12.49
CA GLY A 239 -27.99 -2.66 -13.89
C GLY A 239 -26.57 -2.16 -14.05
N ALA A 240 -26.17 -1.91 -15.30
CA ALA A 240 -24.88 -1.34 -15.64
C ALA A 240 -24.97 0.18 -15.72
N TYR A 241 -24.12 0.87 -14.97
CA TYR A 241 -24.09 2.33 -14.89
C TYR A 241 -22.66 2.86 -15.08
N ASP A 242 -22.54 4.05 -15.63
CA ASP A 242 -21.28 4.76 -15.56
C ASP A 242 -21.02 5.16 -14.09
N VAL A 243 -19.80 4.96 -13.62
CA VAL A 243 -19.43 5.32 -12.25
C VAL A 243 -18.25 6.27 -12.22
N ILE A 244 -18.27 7.16 -11.24
CA ILE A 244 -17.12 7.97 -10.86
C ILE A 244 -16.67 7.49 -9.49
N LEU A 245 -15.49 6.88 -9.44
CA LEU A 245 -14.90 6.29 -8.24
C LEU A 245 -13.83 7.21 -7.67
N GLU A 246 -13.93 7.54 -6.38
CA GLU A 246 -12.87 8.26 -5.68
C GLU A 246 -11.72 7.31 -5.26
N PRO A 247 -10.52 7.85 -4.96
CA PRO A 247 -9.35 7.07 -4.58
C PRO A 247 -9.57 5.98 -3.51
N PRO A 248 -10.41 6.17 -2.46
CA PRO A 248 -10.68 5.10 -1.50
C PRO A 248 -11.32 3.85 -2.10
N CYS A 249 -12.10 3.99 -3.19
CA CYS A 249 -12.66 2.82 -3.91
C CYS A 249 -11.55 2.02 -4.58
N LEU A 250 -10.59 2.71 -5.20
CA LEU A 250 -9.49 2.08 -5.91
C LEU A 250 -8.51 1.41 -4.93
N ALA A 251 -8.21 2.06 -3.80
CA ALA A 251 -7.34 1.50 -2.77
C ALA A 251 -7.86 0.15 -2.28
N GLU A 252 -9.14 0.04 -1.96
CA GLU A 252 -9.79 -1.20 -1.52
C GLU A 252 -9.71 -2.31 -2.59
N VAL A 253 -9.93 -1.95 -3.87
CA VAL A 253 -9.82 -2.88 -5.00
C VAL A 253 -8.37 -3.31 -5.22
N PHE A 254 -7.41 -2.40 -5.16
CA PHE A 254 -6.00 -2.71 -5.36
C PHE A 254 -5.42 -3.56 -4.23
N ASP A 255 -5.89 -3.41 -2.99
CA ASP A 255 -5.52 -4.32 -1.90
C ASP A 255 -5.91 -5.76 -2.23
N TRP A 256 -7.14 -5.96 -2.73
CA TRP A 256 -7.58 -7.27 -3.17
C TRP A 256 -6.79 -7.78 -4.38
N MET A 257 -6.52 -6.93 -5.37
CA MET A 257 -5.72 -7.32 -6.54
C MET A 257 -4.29 -7.68 -6.14
N ASN A 258 -3.73 -6.98 -5.15
CA ASN A 258 -2.41 -7.28 -4.61
C ASN A 258 -2.37 -8.70 -4.01
N MET A 259 -3.44 -9.12 -3.34
CA MET A 259 -3.54 -10.45 -2.74
C MET A 259 -3.81 -11.57 -3.77
N ILE A 260 -4.72 -11.35 -4.73
CA ILE A 260 -5.23 -12.41 -5.61
C ILE A 260 -4.58 -12.45 -6.98
N ALA A 261 -3.91 -11.38 -7.42
CA ALA A 261 -3.50 -11.25 -8.81
C ALA A 261 -2.04 -10.86 -9.02
N PHE A 262 -1.45 -10.01 -8.15
CA PHE A 262 -0.12 -9.47 -8.43
C PHE A 262 1.02 -10.33 -7.94
N THR A 263 0.80 -11.26 -7.00
CA THR A 263 1.85 -12.04 -6.37
C THR A 263 2.44 -13.13 -7.27
N GLY A 264 3.71 -13.49 -7.04
CA GLY A 264 4.35 -14.64 -7.69
C GLY A 264 3.58 -15.95 -7.47
N GLN A 265 3.00 -16.14 -6.28
CA GLN A 265 2.18 -17.30 -5.97
C GLN A 265 0.93 -17.37 -6.87
N SER A 266 0.13 -16.31 -6.93
CA SER A 266 -1.08 -16.30 -7.76
C SER A 266 -0.76 -16.47 -9.26
N PHE A 267 0.44 -16.02 -9.66
CA PHE A 267 0.94 -16.23 -11.03
C PHE A 267 1.26 -17.69 -11.29
N GLU A 268 1.99 -18.39 -10.41
CA GLU A 268 2.33 -19.80 -10.56
C GLU A 268 1.11 -20.73 -10.45
N ASP A 269 0.23 -20.47 -9.48
CA ASP A 269 -1.01 -21.24 -9.28
C ASP A 269 -2.00 -21.11 -10.46
N GLY A 270 -1.71 -20.22 -11.40
CA GLY A 270 -2.57 -19.98 -12.56
C GLY A 270 -3.88 -19.28 -12.22
N SER A 271 -4.00 -18.71 -11.02
CA SER A 271 -5.19 -17.99 -10.57
C SER A 271 -5.22 -16.52 -11.00
N SER A 272 -4.07 -15.92 -11.25
CA SER A 272 -3.95 -14.51 -11.67
C SER A 272 -4.34 -14.29 -13.13
N PHE A 273 -4.97 -13.16 -13.43
CA PHE A 273 -5.17 -12.70 -14.82
C PHE A 273 -3.87 -12.29 -15.53
N PHE A 274 -2.73 -12.22 -14.82
CA PHE A 274 -1.42 -12.01 -15.42
C PHE A 274 -0.94 -13.25 -16.18
N VAL A 275 -1.40 -14.45 -15.80
CA VAL A 275 -0.96 -15.72 -16.40
C VAL A 275 -1.33 -15.80 -17.87
N GLY A 276 -0.31 -16.00 -18.71
CA GLY A 276 -0.46 -16.05 -20.18
C GLY A 276 -0.69 -14.67 -20.82
N ASN A 277 -0.66 -13.58 -20.05
CA ASN A 277 -0.91 -12.22 -20.53
C ASN A 277 0.28 -11.27 -20.39
N LEU A 278 1.44 -11.74 -19.92
CA LEU A 278 2.66 -10.90 -19.90
C LEU A 278 2.97 -10.38 -21.30
N GLY A 279 3.21 -9.07 -21.39
CA GLY A 279 3.44 -8.37 -22.65
C GLY A 279 2.20 -8.10 -23.50
N LYS A 280 1.01 -8.53 -23.08
CA LYS A 280 -0.25 -8.30 -23.81
C LYS A 280 -1.05 -7.18 -23.20
N ARG A 281 -1.71 -6.39 -24.04
CA ARG A 281 -2.71 -5.40 -23.61
C ARG A 281 -4.04 -6.10 -23.41
N ILE A 282 -4.49 -6.15 -22.16
CA ILE A 282 -5.80 -6.70 -21.78
C ILE A 282 -6.62 -5.70 -20.95
N LEU A 283 -6.06 -4.55 -20.65
CA LEU A 283 -6.71 -3.45 -19.94
C LEU A 283 -6.72 -2.19 -20.81
N GLY A 284 -7.42 -1.16 -20.37
CA GLY A 284 -7.50 0.11 -21.10
C GLY A 284 -6.13 0.78 -21.28
N GLU A 285 -5.93 1.45 -22.41
CA GLU A 285 -4.65 2.11 -22.73
C GLU A 285 -4.30 3.21 -21.73
N ASN A 286 -5.28 3.80 -21.08
CA ASN A 286 -5.13 4.80 -20.04
C ASN A 286 -4.89 4.21 -18.64
N PHE A 287 -4.85 2.87 -18.49
CA PHE A 287 -4.56 2.23 -17.21
C PHE A 287 -3.07 1.92 -17.07
N THR A 288 -2.41 2.62 -16.15
CA THR A 288 -1.02 2.35 -15.74
C THR A 288 -0.99 2.26 -14.22
N LEU A 289 -0.44 1.15 -13.70
CA LEU A 289 -0.27 0.89 -12.27
C LEU A 289 1.16 0.47 -11.98
N LEU A 290 1.80 1.21 -11.09
CA LEU A 290 3.20 1.03 -10.68
C LEU A 290 3.27 0.62 -9.20
N ASP A 291 4.31 -0.13 -8.82
CA ASP A 291 4.85 -0.11 -7.45
C ASP A 291 6.01 0.90 -7.44
N ASP A 292 5.77 2.09 -6.89
CA ASP A 292 6.70 3.22 -6.92
C ASP A 292 7.01 3.72 -5.51
N ALA A 293 7.98 3.06 -4.89
CA ALA A 293 8.51 3.44 -3.59
C ALA A 293 9.55 4.58 -3.67
N LEU A 294 9.79 5.16 -4.85
CA LEU A 294 10.80 6.20 -5.04
C LEU A 294 10.19 7.59 -5.27
N ASP A 295 8.87 7.68 -5.46
CA ASP A 295 8.18 8.97 -5.62
C ASP A 295 8.24 9.77 -4.30
N PRO A 296 8.96 10.92 -4.26
CA PRO A 296 9.11 11.71 -3.04
C PRO A 296 7.80 12.36 -2.57
N SER A 297 6.82 12.49 -3.46
CA SER A 297 5.49 13.04 -3.15
C SER A 297 4.52 12.01 -2.56
N PHE A 298 4.95 10.76 -2.49
CA PHE A 298 4.17 9.66 -1.98
C PHE A 298 4.66 9.23 -0.58
N LEU A 299 5.08 7.97 -0.42
CA LEU A 299 5.61 7.40 0.83
C LEU A 299 6.93 6.67 0.53
N PRO A 300 8.02 7.38 0.21
CA PRO A 300 9.23 6.75 -0.30
C PRO A 300 9.89 5.84 0.73
N PHE A 301 10.34 4.67 0.25
CA PHE A 301 11.12 3.71 1.03
C PHE A 301 12.19 3.05 0.15
N PRO A 302 13.49 2.98 0.57
CA PRO A 302 14.59 2.75 -0.36
C PRO A 302 14.91 1.28 -0.68
N PHE A 303 14.41 0.31 0.08
CA PHE A 303 14.69 -1.12 -0.10
C PHE A 303 13.52 -1.98 0.35
N ASP A 304 13.51 -3.25 0.01
CA ASP A 304 12.60 -4.23 0.57
C ASP A 304 13.19 -4.93 1.80
N ILE A 305 12.42 -5.81 2.44
CA ILE A 305 12.85 -6.43 3.70
C ILE A 305 14.01 -7.44 3.52
N GLU A 306 14.31 -7.88 2.29
CA GLU A 306 15.49 -8.67 1.96
C GLU A 306 16.74 -7.79 1.71
N GLY A 307 16.57 -6.46 1.78
CA GLY A 307 17.62 -5.47 1.55
C GLY A 307 17.87 -5.15 0.08
N MET A 308 17.00 -5.61 -0.82
CA MET A 308 17.09 -5.29 -2.24
C MET A 308 16.65 -3.84 -2.48
N PRO A 309 17.46 -3.02 -3.19
CA PRO A 309 17.08 -1.65 -3.49
C PRO A 309 15.76 -1.57 -4.27
N LYS A 310 14.85 -0.68 -3.82
CA LYS A 310 13.61 -0.40 -4.54
C LYS A 310 13.90 0.26 -5.90
N ARG A 311 13.02 -0.02 -6.84
CA ARG A 311 12.95 0.61 -8.16
C ARG A 311 11.50 0.84 -8.52
N VAL A 312 11.24 1.64 -9.53
CA VAL A 312 9.89 1.75 -10.09
C VAL A 312 9.58 0.48 -10.87
N VAL A 313 8.55 -0.23 -10.47
CA VAL A 313 8.09 -1.48 -11.10
C VAL A 313 6.73 -1.26 -11.74
N ALA A 314 6.66 -1.36 -13.06
CA ALA A 314 5.39 -1.34 -13.75
C ALA A 314 4.71 -2.72 -13.63
N LEU A 315 3.61 -2.80 -12.89
CA LEU A 315 2.74 -3.98 -12.90
C LEU A 315 1.91 -4.02 -14.17
N VAL A 316 1.34 -2.86 -14.51
CA VAL A 316 0.64 -2.62 -15.78
C VAL A 316 1.08 -1.28 -16.35
N GLU A 317 1.37 -1.21 -17.62
CA GLU A 317 1.74 0.01 -18.33
C GLU A 317 0.92 0.16 -19.61
N ASN A 318 0.12 1.23 -19.70
CA ASN A 318 -0.78 1.50 -20.82
C ASN A 318 -1.66 0.28 -21.17
N GLY A 319 -2.21 -0.36 -20.13
CA GLY A 319 -3.03 -1.57 -20.25
C GLY A 319 -2.27 -2.88 -20.56
N VAL A 320 -0.95 -2.81 -20.72
CA VAL A 320 -0.09 -3.97 -20.98
C VAL A 320 0.40 -4.56 -19.67
N ILE A 321 0.15 -5.83 -19.44
CA ILE A 321 0.65 -6.56 -18.26
C ILE A 321 2.18 -6.70 -18.36
N ARG A 322 2.91 -6.31 -17.31
CA ARG A 322 4.38 -6.28 -17.32
C ARG A 322 5.01 -7.38 -16.47
N THR A 323 4.79 -7.38 -15.17
CA THR A 323 5.39 -8.34 -14.23
C THR A 323 4.53 -8.48 -12.97
N PRO A 324 4.47 -9.67 -12.36
CA PRO A 324 3.96 -9.79 -10.99
C PRO A 324 4.97 -9.19 -9.98
N THR A 325 4.54 -9.05 -8.72
CA THR A 325 5.42 -8.70 -7.60
C THR A 325 6.17 -9.93 -7.12
N LEU A 326 7.50 -9.82 -7.04
CA LEU A 326 8.39 -10.94 -6.78
C LEU A 326 9.42 -10.56 -5.72
N ASP A 327 9.47 -11.33 -4.63
CA ASP A 327 10.65 -11.43 -3.79
C ASP A 327 11.74 -12.28 -4.48
N LYS A 328 12.86 -12.50 -3.80
CA LYS A 328 13.96 -13.27 -4.37
C LYS A 328 13.59 -14.73 -4.65
N ALA A 329 12.86 -15.37 -3.73
CA ALA A 329 12.49 -16.78 -3.86
C ALA A 329 11.53 -17.01 -5.03
N TRP A 330 10.49 -16.19 -5.17
CA TRP A 330 9.56 -16.28 -6.31
C TRP A 330 10.19 -15.91 -7.64
N ALA A 331 11.08 -14.92 -7.65
CA ALA A 331 11.82 -14.55 -8.85
C ALA A 331 12.66 -15.72 -9.38
N ASP A 332 13.41 -16.38 -8.48
CA ASP A 332 14.21 -17.54 -8.82
C ASP A 332 13.38 -18.72 -9.32
N ARG A 333 12.27 -19.00 -8.63
CA ARG A 333 11.37 -20.10 -8.97
C ARG A 333 10.70 -19.93 -10.33
N LEU A 334 10.29 -18.71 -10.65
CA LEU A 334 9.64 -18.38 -11.93
C LEU A 334 10.63 -18.07 -13.06
N GLY A 335 11.92 -17.93 -12.74
CA GLY A 335 12.94 -17.51 -13.72
C GLY A 335 12.72 -16.08 -14.23
N LEU A 336 12.17 -15.20 -13.38
CA LEU A 336 11.93 -13.79 -13.65
C LEU A 336 12.84 -12.91 -12.80
N GLU A 337 12.94 -11.61 -13.16
CA GLU A 337 13.68 -10.65 -12.37
C GLU A 337 12.94 -10.29 -11.08
N PRO A 338 13.62 -10.27 -9.91
CA PRO A 338 12.99 -9.86 -8.66
C PRO A 338 12.57 -8.39 -8.74
N THR A 339 11.45 -8.06 -8.09
CA THR A 339 10.87 -6.71 -8.12
C THR A 339 11.14 -5.90 -6.86
N ALA A 340 11.97 -6.41 -5.95
CA ALA A 340 12.20 -5.82 -4.63
C ALA A 340 10.89 -5.62 -3.86
N SER A 341 10.06 -6.66 -3.83
CA SER A 341 8.72 -6.61 -3.24
C SER A 341 8.60 -7.47 -1.99
N ALA A 342 9.72 -7.96 -1.42
CA ALA A 342 9.70 -8.70 -0.15
C ALA A 342 9.23 -7.78 0.97
N TRP A 343 8.25 -8.22 1.75
CA TRP A 343 7.69 -7.43 2.85
C TRP A 343 7.78 -8.12 4.21
N HIS A 344 8.03 -9.43 4.22
CA HIS A 344 8.14 -10.20 5.43
C HIS A 344 9.03 -11.42 5.22
N LEU A 345 10.07 -11.59 6.03
CA LEU A 345 10.97 -12.74 5.94
C LEU A 345 10.29 -14.07 6.29
N GLY A 346 9.19 -14.04 7.03
CA GLY A 346 8.45 -15.20 7.50
C GLY A 346 7.53 -15.87 6.49
N SER A 347 7.32 -15.26 5.34
CA SER A 347 6.50 -15.83 4.28
C SER A 347 7.33 -15.96 3.01
N PRO A 348 7.83 -17.15 2.66
CA PRO A 348 8.53 -17.36 1.40
C PRO A 348 7.63 -17.20 0.19
N GLU A 349 6.36 -16.92 0.40
CA GLU A 349 5.31 -16.99 -0.62
C GLU A 349 4.84 -15.63 -1.13
N HIS A 350 5.26 -14.51 -0.50
CA HIS A 350 4.61 -13.22 -0.78
C HIS A 350 5.57 -12.06 -1.03
N GLY A 351 5.75 -11.76 -2.31
CA GLY A 351 6.06 -10.40 -2.74
C GLY A 351 4.76 -9.61 -2.86
N ALA A 352 4.72 -8.37 -2.36
CA ALA A 352 3.56 -7.50 -2.44
C ALA A 352 3.96 -6.07 -2.85
N ALA A 353 3.11 -5.40 -3.62
CA ALA A 353 3.29 -3.98 -3.93
C ALA A 353 2.75 -3.13 -2.78
N PHE A 354 3.62 -2.35 -2.14
CA PHE A 354 3.23 -1.48 -1.03
C PHE A 354 3.06 -0.01 -1.42
N HIS A 355 3.56 0.37 -2.59
CA HIS A 355 3.55 1.74 -3.07
C HIS A 355 2.81 1.81 -4.39
N LEU A 356 1.53 1.39 -4.37
CA LEU A 356 0.70 1.36 -5.58
C LEU A 356 0.39 2.76 -6.05
N SER A 357 0.87 3.11 -7.24
CA SER A 357 0.72 4.41 -7.87
C SER A 357 0.00 4.25 -9.21
N MET A 358 -1.25 4.66 -9.28
CA MET A 358 -2.00 4.73 -10.53
C MET A 358 -1.74 6.07 -11.22
N ALA A 359 -1.47 6.03 -12.51
CA ALA A 359 -1.29 7.26 -13.30
C ALA A 359 -2.56 8.12 -13.29
N GLY A 360 -2.37 9.43 -13.21
CA GLY A 360 -3.44 10.41 -13.39
C GLY A 360 -3.71 10.72 -14.87
N GLY A 361 -4.76 11.49 -15.12
CA GLY A 361 -5.14 12.01 -16.44
C GLY A 361 -5.10 13.53 -16.47
N ASP A 362 -6.04 14.11 -17.20
CA ASP A 362 -6.12 15.55 -17.47
C ASP A 362 -7.44 16.19 -17.07
N THR A 363 -8.41 15.41 -16.57
CA THR A 363 -9.74 15.88 -16.18
C THR A 363 -9.83 16.22 -14.68
N THR A 364 -10.98 16.74 -14.27
CA THR A 364 -11.38 16.91 -12.86
C THR A 364 -12.62 16.06 -12.56
N ARG A 365 -12.89 15.79 -11.29
CA ARG A 365 -14.14 15.11 -10.88
C ARG A 365 -15.37 15.86 -11.34
N GLU A 366 -15.35 17.19 -11.26
CA GLU A 366 -16.45 18.08 -11.67
C GLU A 366 -16.72 17.96 -13.17
N GLU A 367 -15.69 17.91 -14.00
CA GLU A 367 -15.80 17.68 -15.44
C GLU A 367 -16.34 16.27 -15.76
N MET A 368 -15.91 15.26 -15.01
CA MET A 368 -16.46 13.91 -15.13
C MET A 368 -17.95 13.89 -14.80
N ILE A 369 -18.39 14.55 -13.72
CA ILE A 369 -19.79 14.68 -13.37
C ILE A 369 -20.55 15.42 -14.49
N ALA A 370 -20.02 16.56 -14.95
CA ALA A 370 -20.66 17.39 -15.99
C ALA A 370 -20.83 16.65 -17.32
N SER A 371 -19.93 15.71 -17.65
CA SER A 371 -20.00 14.90 -18.87
C SER A 371 -20.86 13.62 -18.72
N THR A 372 -21.41 13.33 -17.55
CA THR A 372 -22.17 12.11 -17.29
C THR A 372 -23.67 12.36 -17.42
N LYS A 373 -24.31 11.68 -18.38
CA LYS A 373 -25.76 11.78 -18.59
C LYS A 373 -26.58 11.05 -17.52
N LEU A 374 -26.17 9.81 -17.22
CA LEU A 374 -26.73 9.00 -16.14
C LEU A 374 -25.59 8.17 -15.56
N GLY A 375 -25.35 8.26 -14.27
CA GLY A 375 -24.27 7.54 -13.61
C GLY A 375 -24.32 7.67 -12.09
N ILE A 376 -23.29 7.15 -11.43
CA ILE A 376 -23.20 7.10 -9.97
C ILE A 376 -21.84 7.64 -9.55
N TRP A 377 -21.79 8.60 -8.64
CA TRP A 377 -20.58 9.00 -7.96
C TRP A 377 -20.49 8.26 -6.63
N ILE A 378 -19.38 7.53 -6.41
CA ILE A 378 -19.12 6.67 -5.26
C ILE A 378 -17.86 7.15 -4.55
N THR A 379 -17.97 7.48 -3.27
CA THR A 379 -16.86 8.04 -2.49
C THR A 379 -15.98 6.97 -1.85
N ARG A 380 -16.56 5.85 -1.44
CA ARG A 380 -15.81 4.66 -1.00
C ARG A 380 -16.61 3.37 -1.17
N PHE A 381 -15.87 2.29 -1.25
CA PHE A 381 -16.43 0.94 -1.07
C PHE A 381 -16.37 0.52 0.41
N ASN A 382 -17.04 -0.56 0.69
CA ASN A 382 -17.06 -1.21 1.99
C ASN A 382 -17.28 -2.70 1.79
N TYR A 383 -16.57 -3.52 2.58
CA TYR A 383 -16.75 -4.95 2.56
C TYR A 383 -16.52 -5.56 1.16
N VAL A 384 -15.46 -5.16 0.50
CA VAL A 384 -15.05 -5.75 -0.78
C VAL A 384 -14.56 -7.19 -0.55
N ASN A 385 -14.88 -8.09 -1.46
CA ASN A 385 -14.38 -9.45 -1.49
C ASN A 385 -13.91 -9.78 -2.92
N GLY A 386 -12.63 -10.11 -3.06
CA GLY A 386 -11.97 -10.42 -4.33
C GLY A 386 -11.85 -11.91 -4.67
N LEU A 387 -12.39 -12.81 -3.85
CA LEU A 387 -12.19 -14.26 -4.01
C LEU A 387 -13.24 -14.93 -4.91
N LEU A 388 -14.09 -14.18 -5.62
CA LEU A 388 -15.14 -14.77 -6.43
C LEU A 388 -14.58 -15.51 -7.66
N GLU A 389 -13.76 -14.82 -8.45
CA GLU A 389 -13.08 -15.35 -9.64
C GLU A 389 -11.77 -14.59 -9.87
N PRO A 390 -10.64 -15.08 -9.32
CA PRO A 390 -9.35 -14.39 -9.41
C PRO A 390 -8.84 -14.18 -10.85
N LYS A 391 -9.13 -15.10 -11.79
CA LYS A 391 -8.68 -15.00 -13.20
C LYS A 391 -9.22 -13.77 -13.94
N THR A 392 -10.34 -13.25 -13.52
CA THR A 392 -10.94 -12.01 -14.05
C THR A 392 -10.95 -10.90 -13.04
N ALA A 393 -10.35 -11.15 -11.86
CA ALA A 393 -10.45 -10.29 -10.69
C ALA A 393 -11.92 -9.89 -10.42
N LEU A 394 -12.84 -10.87 -10.47
CA LEU A 394 -14.25 -10.64 -10.18
C LEU A 394 -14.42 -10.41 -8.69
N MET A 395 -14.91 -9.25 -8.35
CA MET A 395 -15.10 -8.81 -6.97
C MET A 395 -16.54 -8.42 -6.70
N THR A 396 -16.94 -8.45 -5.44
CA THR A 396 -18.20 -7.87 -4.97
C THR A 396 -17.93 -6.98 -3.77
N GLY A 397 -18.78 -5.99 -3.58
CA GLY A 397 -18.70 -5.08 -2.44
C GLY A 397 -19.95 -4.23 -2.34
N THR A 398 -19.92 -3.30 -1.41
CA THR A 398 -20.99 -2.32 -1.22
C THR A 398 -20.43 -0.90 -1.28
N THR A 399 -21.25 0.07 -1.64
CA THR A 399 -20.94 1.49 -1.49
C THR A 399 -21.25 1.95 -0.06
N ARG A 400 -20.59 3.00 0.42
CA ARG A 400 -20.84 3.55 1.76
C ARG A 400 -20.43 5.03 1.85
N ASP A 401 -21.09 5.77 2.76
CA ASP A 401 -20.79 7.15 3.16
C ASP A 401 -20.67 8.14 2.00
N GLY A 402 -21.53 8.01 1.02
CA GLY A 402 -21.59 8.90 -0.16
C GLY A 402 -21.76 8.12 -1.44
N THR A 403 -23.00 7.87 -1.83
CA THR A 403 -23.39 7.30 -3.12
C THR A 403 -24.40 8.25 -3.74
N PHE A 404 -24.07 8.81 -4.91
CA PHE A 404 -24.86 9.89 -5.50
C PHE A 404 -25.25 9.56 -6.93
N LEU A 405 -26.52 9.78 -7.27
CA LEU A 405 -27.02 9.70 -8.63
C LEU A 405 -26.60 10.96 -9.41
N ILE A 406 -26.00 10.75 -10.55
CA ILE A 406 -25.73 11.81 -11.54
C ILE A 406 -26.77 11.69 -12.63
N ARG A 407 -27.39 12.83 -12.95
CA ARG A 407 -28.33 12.97 -14.08
C ARG A 407 -28.07 14.27 -14.79
N ASP A 408 -27.89 14.20 -16.12
CA ASP A 408 -27.67 15.35 -17.00
C ASP A 408 -26.55 16.30 -16.50
N GLY A 409 -25.42 15.71 -16.10
CA GLY A 409 -24.23 16.45 -15.67
C GLY A 409 -24.28 17.04 -14.27
N LYS A 410 -25.23 16.63 -13.44
CA LYS A 410 -25.40 17.15 -12.06
C LYS A 410 -25.67 16.03 -11.08
N VAL A 411 -25.26 16.21 -9.84
CA VAL A 411 -25.72 15.36 -8.73
C VAL A 411 -27.21 15.64 -8.52
N ALA A 412 -28.03 14.63 -8.80
CA ALA A 412 -29.48 14.73 -8.78
C ALA A 412 -30.08 14.26 -7.45
N ALA A 413 -29.53 13.21 -6.86
CA ALA A 413 -30.03 12.59 -5.64
C ALA A 413 -28.93 11.86 -4.86
N ARG A 414 -29.19 11.57 -3.62
CA ARG A 414 -28.47 10.57 -2.81
C ARG A 414 -29.10 9.19 -3.06
N LEU A 415 -28.25 8.18 -3.15
CA LEU A 415 -28.68 6.78 -3.24
C LEU A 415 -28.45 6.07 -1.90
N PRO A 416 -29.24 5.04 -1.58
CA PRO A 416 -28.89 4.09 -0.52
C PRO A 416 -27.59 3.37 -0.85
N ASN A 417 -27.02 2.65 0.11
CA ASN A 417 -25.86 1.82 -0.17
C ASN A 417 -26.21 0.75 -1.22
N LEU A 418 -25.41 0.65 -2.24
CA LEU A 418 -25.59 -0.27 -3.35
C LEU A 418 -24.64 -1.45 -3.22
N ARG A 419 -25.06 -2.62 -3.66
CA ARG A 419 -24.21 -3.78 -3.89
C ARG A 419 -23.79 -3.81 -5.35
N TRP A 420 -22.53 -4.13 -5.57
CA TRP A 420 -21.96 -4.31 -6.91
C TRP A 420 -21.24 -5.66 -7.02
N THR A 421 -21.14 -6.19 -8.22
CA THR A 421 -20.28 -7.33 -8.57
C THR A 421 -19.69 -7.05 -9.92
N GLN A 422 -18.36 -6.90 -10.01
CA GLN A 422 -17.67 -6.42 -11.19
C GLN A 422 -16.34 -7.13 -11.39
N SER A 423 -16.01 -7.47 -12.64
CA SER A 423 -14.65 -7.86 -13.02
C SER A 423 -13.77 -6.61 -13.11
N MET A 424 -12.65 -6.61 -12.41
CA MET A 424 -11.70 -5.49 -12.47
C MET A 424 -10.96 -5.46 -13.81
N VAL A 425 -10.77 -6.61 -14.46
CA VAL A 425 -10.23 -6.66 -15.83
C VAL A 425 -11.17 -5.92 -16.79
N GLU A 426 -12.47 -6.15 -16.71
CA GLU A 426 -13.47 -5.46 -17.51
C GLU A 426 -13.57 -3.97 -17.13
N ALA A 427 -13.63 -3.65 -15.84
CA ALA A 427 -13.73 -2.29 -15.34
C ALA A 427 -12.57 -1.42 -15.82
N PHE A 428 -11.33 -1.89 -15.64
CA PHE A 428 -10.15 -1.14 -16.07
C PHE A 428 -9.90 -1.16 -17.57
N SER A 429 -10.61 -1.99 -18.34
CA SER A 429 -10.67 -1.89 -19.80
C SER A 429 -11.63 -0.79 -20.28
N ASN A 430 -12.56 -0.38 -19.42
CA ASN A 430 -13.63 0.58 -19.73
C ASN A 430 -13.46 1.94 -19.03
N ILE A 431 -12.23 2.30 -18.65
CA ILE A 431 -11.93 3.63 -18.10
C ILE A 431 -12.16 4.68 -19.18
N GLU A 432 -13.04 5.65 -18.90
CA GLU A 432 -13.32 6.77 -19.78
C GLU A 432 -12.37 7.94 -19.55
N SER A 433 -12.13 8.29 -18.28
CA SER A 433 -11.26 9.41 -17.91
C SER A 433 -10.69 9.25 -16.51
N LEU A 434 -9.57 9.95 -16.26
CA LEU A 434 -8.83 9.97 -15.00
C LEU A 434 -8.63 11.42 -14.58
N SER A 435 -8.73 11.70 -13.27
CA SER A 435 -8.41 13.05 -12.79
C SER A 435 -6.90 13.31 -12.82
N ARG A 436 -6.57 14.61 -12.97
CA ARG A 436 -5.18 15.08 -12.85
C ARG A 436 -4.69 14.92 -11.42
N GLU A 437 -5.52 15.28 -10.48
CA GLU A 437 -5.22 15.22 -9.07
C GLU A 437 -5.29 13.77 -8.58
N ARG A 438 -4.28 13.37 -7.81
CA ARG A 438 -4.19 12.05 -7.18
C ARG A 438 -4.09 12.23 -5.68
N HIS A 439 -4.65 11.31 -4.91
CA HIS A 439 -4.59 11.33 -3.46
C HIS A 439 -4.06 10.02 -2.91
N THR A 440 -3.23 10.12 -1.89
CA THR A 440 -2.75 8.96 -1.15
C THR A 440 -3.79 8.51 -0.14
N VAL A 441 -4.13 7.23 -0.20
CA VAL A 441 -5.02 6.54 0.72
C VAL A 441 -4.25 5.45 1.44
N GLY A 442 -4.38 5.39 2.75
CA GLY A 442 -3.90 4.27 3.55
C GLY A 442 -4.75 3.03 3.27
N THR A 443 -4.13 1.88 3.40
CA THR A 443 -4.77 0.59 3.23
C THR A 443 -4.59 -0.25 4.49
N TRP A 444 -5.40 -1.27 4.68
CA TRP A 444 -5.36 -2.06 5.91
C TRP A 444 -4.15 -3.01 6.00
N TYR A 445 -3.46 -3.27 4.89
CA TYR A 445 -2.21 -4.05 4.86
C TYR A 445 -0.95 -3.21 5.05
N ASN A 446 -1.04 -1.89 4.93
CA ASN A 446 0.10 -1.06 4.63
C ASN A 446 0.60 -0.27 5.83
N MET A 447 1.48 -0.85 6.64
CA MET A 447 2.26 -0.04 7.59
C MET A 447 3.25 0.92 6.90
N PHE A 448 3.80 0.54 5.73
CA PHE A 448 4.91 1.26 5.09
C PHE A 448 4.56 1.90 3.75
N GLY A 449 3.32 1.83 3.29
CA GLY A 449 2.95 2.32 1.98
C GLY A 449 1.51 2.79 1.91
N GLY A 450 0.94 2.74 0.72
CA GLY A 450 -0.44 3.15 0.45
C GLY A 450 -0.77 3.04 -1.02
N THR A 451 -1.89 3.62 -1.39
CA THR A 451 -2.32 3.75 -2.78
C THR A 451 -2.43 5.22 -3.15
N LEU A 452 -1.66 5.65 -4.12
CA LEU A 452 -1.76 6.96 -4.77
C LEU A 452 -2.61 6.84 -6.03
N ALA A 453 -3.82 7.35 -6.01
CA ALA A 453 -4.78 7.15 -7.10
C ALA A 453 -5.52 8.43 -7.49
N PRO A 454 -5.94 8.55 -8.77
CA PRO A 454 -6.86 9.60 -9.24
C PRO A 454 -8.31 9.25 -8.93
N VAL A 455 -9.23 10.19 -9.19
CA VAL A 455 -10.64 9.89 -9.43
C VAL A 455 -10.76 9.26 -10.82
N VAL A 456 -11.58 8.22 -10.95
CA VAL A 456 -11.71 7.44 -12.19
C VAL A 456 -13.15 7.38 -12.64
N LYS A 457 -13.42 7.70 -13.90
CA LYS A 457 -14.72 7.45 -14.54
C LYS A 457 -14.65 6.16 -15.34
N ILE A 458 -15.53 5.20 -15.02
CA ILE A 458 -15.61 3.88 -15.63
C ILE A 458 -17.00 3.69 -16.21
N ARG A 459 -17.09 3.15 -17.43
CA ARG A 459 -18.36 2.83 -18.07
C ARG A 459 -18.83 1.43 -17.69
N GLY A 460 -20.15 1.30 -17.51
CA GLY A 460 -20.80 0.02 -17.43
C GLY A 460 -20.53 -0.80 -16.16
N TRP A 461 -20.32 -0.14 -15.02
CA TRP A 461 -20.16 -0.81 -13.73
C TRP A 461 -21.45 -1.51 -13.29
N ASN A 462 -21.35 -2.78 -12.89
CA ASN A 462 -22.50 -3.62 -12.61
C ASN A 462 -22.99 -3.48 -11.15
N ILE A 463 -24.12 -2.81 -10.97
CA ILE A 463 -24.86 -2.73 -9.71
C ILE A 463 -25.81 -3.92 -9.63
N THR A 464 -25.69 -4.71 -8.57
CA THR A 464 -26.43 -5.98 -8.42
C THR A 464 -27.56 -5.92 -7.40
N GLY A 465 -27.68 -4.81 -6.65
CA GLY A 465 -28.76 -4.65 -5.68
C GLY A 465 -28.50 -3.52 -4.69
N ARG A 466 -29.26 -3.55 -3.61
CA ARG A 466 -29.07 -2.66 -2.44
C ARG A 466 -28.34 -3.40 -1.33
N SER A 467 -27.66 -2.64 -0.50
CA SER A 467 -27.12 -3.12 0.77
C SER A 467 -27.91 -2.49 1.92
N PRO A 468 -28.27 -3.25 2.94
CA PRO A 468 -28.89 -2.71 4.14
C PRO A 468 -28.02 -1.68 4.86
#